data_14e15609a81ea8b3d9f0eb34f2a64203
#
_entry.id   14e15609a81ea8b3d9f0eb34f2a64203
#
_cell.length_a   1.000
_cell.length_b   1.000
_cell.length_c   1.000
_cell.angle_alpha   90.00
_cell.angle_beta   90.00
_cell.angle_gamma   90.00
#
_symmetry.space_group_name_H-M   'P 1'
#
loop_
_entity.id
_entity.type
_entity.pdbx_description
1 polymer ?
#
loop_
_entity_poly.entity_id
_entity_poly.type
_entity_poly.pdbx_seq_one_letter_code
_entity_poly.pdbx_strand_id
1 'polypeptide(L)'
;MEAEFIWITDQAPSRNQFVKFDRRFDLQAVPAEFPMHLFADTRYRLRVNGKFVAAGPGRFVTQFPEFDSHHLADFLRPGKNNITVEVNFFGASSFQSMPDGKPGFIAWGGDGAVDLATPGRWEAFRLHAWRWDAPLFSFAQSPVEICDTRCSEAGTPAVIALLDGESAPWGKLQPYSGTRVPFLIHRPKRIELAGRLAASERRFGFMSHDPDASRRHNAKPWTAFATWISSPKAQTATLSCFWSDLHCNGVPVSVDTATPWGNHAHCQLDLREGWNLLTGEVEILSEFWAYCLGIPEGISLHGRRDAACEEAFAIAPNSSRENLRLPVVGDSGAPNSWILHGGNPANLTPARMMAWDIPADDAVRNIAPKLLPEVSRIEAAEATWCF
;
A
#
# COMPACT_ATOMS: atom_id res chain seq x y z
N MET A 1 21.64 24.43 -16.64
CA MET A 1 21.84 24.04 -15.23
C MET A 1 21.71 22.53 -15.19
N GLU A 2 22.56 21.82 -14.47
CA GLU A 2 22.41 20.39 -14.32
C GLU A 2 21.23 20.14 -13.36
N ALA A 3 20.35 19.20 -13.68
CA ALA A 3 19.20 18.90 -12.83
C ALA A 3 19.64 18.09 -11.62
N GLU A 4 19.03 18.36 -10.49
CA GLU A 4 19.32 17.73 -9.21
C GLU A 4 18.06 17.07 -8.64
N PHE A 5 18.22 16.01 -7.88
CA PHE A 5 17.12 15.40 -7.15
C PHE A 5 16.61 16.33 -6.05
N ILE A 6 15.29 16.39 -5.93
CA ILE A 6 14.63 17.22 -4.92
C ILE A 6 13.55 16.44 -4.17
N TRP A 7 13.25 16.90 -2.95
CA TRP A 7 12.08 16.52 -2.18
C TRP A 7 11.65 17.67 -1.28
N ILE A 8 10.73 17.44 -0.36
CA ILE A 8 10.28 18.43 0.62
C ILE A 8 10.94 18.23 1.99
N THR A 9 11.18 19.31 2.73
CA THR A 9 11.95 19.27 3.99
C THR A 9 11.16 18.93 5.24
N ASP A 10 9.83 18.90 5.18
CA ASP A 10 9.04 18.78 6.39
C ASP A 10 9.02 17.34 6.94
N GLN A 11 8.72 17.20 8.24
CA GLN A 11 8.66 15.93 8.96
C GLN A 11 7.38 15.14 8.61
N ALA A 12 7.29 14.71 7.38
CA ALA A 12 6.17 13.93 6.91
C ALA A 12 6.25 12.47 7.34
N PRO A 13 5.12 11.76 7.33
CA PRO A 13 5.12 10.32 7.41
C PRO A 13 6.09 9.72 6.41
N SER A 14 6.81 8.67 6.82
CA SER A 14 7.83 8.02 5.99
C SER A 14 7.25 7.12 4.88
N ARG A 15 5.93 7.13 4.67
CA ARG A 15 5.27 6.30 3.66
C ARG A 15 4.03 6.97 3.10
N ASN A 16 3.62 6.51 1.92
CA ASN A 16 2.40 6.90 1.20
C ASN A 16 2.20 8.42 1.16
N GLN A 17 3.28 9.14 0.87
CA GLN A 17 3.26 10.58 0.77
C GLN A 17 2.86 11.01 -0.63
N PHE A 18 2.05 12.05 -0.70
CA PHE A 18 1.67 12.68 -1.97
C PHE A 18 2.18 14.11 -1.97
N VAL A 19 3.06 14.40 -2.92
CA VAL A 19 3.65 15.72 -3.13
C VAL A 19 3.40 16.16 -4.55
N LYS A 20 2.93 17.37 -4.71
CA LYS A 20 2.73 18.00 -6.01
C LYS A 20 3.87 18.98 -6.26
N PHE A 21 4.49 18.88 -7.43
CA PHE A 21 5.47 19.82 -7.95
C PHE A 21 4.85 20.57 -9.12
N ASP A 22 4.80 21.88 -9.02
CA ASP A 22 4.27 22.79 -10.04
C ASP A 22 5.39 23.62 -10.68
N ARG A 23 5.36 23.72 -12.01
CA ARG A 23 6.24 24.57 -12.78
C ARG A 23 5.41 25.50 -13.67
N ARG A 24 5.34 26.79 -13.32
CA ARG A 24 4.58 27.81 -14.04
C ARG A 24 5.51 28.63 -14.91
N PHE A 25 5.07 28.94 -16.13
CA PHE A 25 5.81 29.77 -17.08
C PHE A 25 4.87 30.37 -18.13
N ASP A 26 5.37 31.37 -18.85
CA ASP A 26 4.67 32.02 -19.95
C ASP A 26 5.38 31.74 -21.26
N LEU A 27 4.59 31.49 -22.32
CA LEU A 27 5.08 31.31 -23.70
C LEU A 27 4.49 32.38 -24.60
N GLN A 28 5.31 32.99 -25.45
CA GLN A 28 4.81 33.87 -26.49
C GLN A 28 4.11 33.08 -27.61
N ALA A 29 4.68 31.95 -27.97
CA ALA A 29 4.14 30.99 -28.92
C ALA A 29 4.49 29.58 -28.45
N VAL A 30 3.69 28.59 -28.85
CA VAL A 30 4.00 27.18 -28.58
C VAL A 30 5.17 26.74 -29.46
N PRO A 31 6.27 26.27 -28.86
CA PRO A 31 7.40 25.76 -29.64
C PRO A 31 7.05 24.45 -30.33
N ALA A 32 7.72 24.15 -31.44
CA ALA A 32 7.54 22.92 -32.18
C ALA A 32 7.93 21.69 -31.34
N GLU A 33 8.93 21.85 -30.50
CA GLU A 33 9.39 20.81 -29.55
C GLU A 33 9.51 21.35 -28.15
N PHE A 34 9.02 20.57 -27.20
CA PHE A 34 9.13 20.87 -25.79
C PHE A 34 9.32 19.54 -25.02
N PRO A 35 10.54 19.00 -25.01
CA PRO A 35 10.83 17.77 -24.32
C PRO A 35 10.86 17.98 -22.81
N MET A 36 10.35 17.01 -22.07
CA MET A 36 10.50 16.89 -20.63
C MET A 36 10.95 15.48 -20.29
N HIS A 37 12.00 15.39 -19.53
CA HIS A 37 12.50 14.14 -18.95
C HIS A 37 12.27 14.20 -17.47
N LEU A 38 11.83 13.08 -16.88
CA LEU A 38 11.61 13.04 -15.44
C LEU A 38 11.72 11.63 -14.87
N PHE A 39 12.06 11.57 -13.60
CA PHE A 39 12.00 10.39 -12.77
C PHE A 39 11.47 10.76 -11.39
N ALA A 40 10.72 9.88 -10.76
CA ALA A 40 10.26 10.03 -9.39
C ALA A 40 10.21 8.67 -8.67
N ASP A 41 10.57 8.66 -7.41
CA ASP A 41 10.39 7.54 -6.51
C ASP A 41 9.18 7.83 -5.60
N THR A 42 8.09 7.07 -5.72
CA THR A 42 7.97 5.76 -6.34
C THR A 42 7.25 5.84 -7.69
N ARG A 43 6.26 6.70 -7.81
CA ARG A 43 5.50 6.91 -9.05
C ARG A 43 5.02 8.35 -9.19
N TYR A 44 4.70 8.76 -10.39
CA TYR A 44 4.19 10.10 -10.67
C TYR A 44 2.98 10.08 -11.61
N ARG A 45 2.22 11.19 -11.57
CA ARG A 45 1.24 11.59 -12.58
C ARG A 45 1.65 12.96 -13.12
N LEU A 46 1.79 13.04 -14.44
CA LEU A 46 2.13 14.27 -15.15
C LEU A 46 0.87 14.88 -15.75
N ARG A 47 0.67 16.17 -15.50
CA ARG A 47 -0.37 16.99 -16.13
C ARG A 47 0.23 18.26 -16.70
N VAL A 48 -0.32 18.74 -17.81
CA VAL A 48 -0.01 20.05 -18.37
C VAL A 48 -1.32 20.79 -18.58
N ASN A 49 -1.43 22.00 -18.02
CA ASN A 49 -2.64 22.80 -18.07
C ASN A 49 -3.89 22.03 -17.61
N GLY A 50 -3.73 21.16 -16.60
CA GLY A 50 -4.77 20.29 -16.04
C GLY A 50 -5.08 19.03 -16.86
N LYS A 51 -4.55 18.91 -18.11
CA LYS A 51 -4.72 17.72 -18.94
C LYS A 51 -3.73 16.64 -18.51
N PHE A 52 -4.20 15.41 -18.34
CA PHE A 52 -3.33 14.26 -18.10
C PHE A 52 -2.45 13.98 -19.30
N VAL A 53 -1.17 13.77 -19.05
CA VAL A 53 -0.17 13.44 -20.09
C VAL A 53 0.30 12.00 -19.94
N ALA A 54 0.78 11.65 -18.74
CA ALA A 54 1.37 10.35 -18.48
C ALA A 54 1.39 10.03 -16.97
N ALA A 55 1.64 8.76 -16.69
CA ALA A 55 2.03 8.27 -15.37
C ALA A 55 3.27 7.37 -15.51
N GLY A 56 4.07 7.31 -14.48
CA GLY A 56 5.32 6.55 -14.43
C GLY A 56 6.03 6.72 -13.07
N PRO A 57 7.32 6.40 -12.95
CA PRO A 57 8.08 5.69 -13.97
C PRO A 57 7.61 4.24 -14.12
N GLY A 58 8.19 3.51 -15.05
CA GLY A 58 8.11 2.05 -15.09
C GLY A 58 8.71 1.45 -13.81
N ARG A 59 8.47 0.16 -13.58
CA ARG A 59 9.09 -0.55 -12.45
C ARG A 59 10.60 -0.48 -12.54
N PHE A 60 11.25 -0.08 -11.47
CA PHE A 60 12.70 0.06 -11.40
C PHE A 60 13.27 -0.54 -10.11
N VAL A 61 14.57 -0.72 -10.09
CA VAL A 61 15.35 -0.94 -8.88
C VAL A 61 16.27 0.28 -8.69
N THR A 62 16.56 0.62 -7.44
CA THR A 62 17.27 1.85 -7.08
C THR A 62 18.62 2.02 -7.79
N GLN A 63 19.35 0.91 -8.01
CA GLN A 63 20.66 0.92 -8.68
C GLN A 63 20.58 1.19 -10.19
N PHE A 64 19.43 0.94 -10.83
CA PHE A 64 19.20 1.06 -12.26
C PHE A 64 17.89 1.81 -12.56
N PRO A 65 17.78 3.07 -12.15
CA PRO A 65 16.57 3.86 -12.39
C PRO A 65 16.48 4.28 -13.87
N GLU A 66 15.27 4.25 -14.41
CA GLU A 66 14.99 4.69 -15.76
C GLU A 66 14.10 5.93 -15.73
N PHE A 67 14.45 6.94 -16.52
CA PHE A 67 13.64 8.15 -16.64
C PHE A 67 12.72 8.09 -17.85
N ASP A 68 11.58 8.75 -17.71
CA ASP A 68 10.62 8.93 -18.78
C ASP A 68 10.90 10.19 -19.59
N SER A 69 10.57 10.15 -20.88
CA SER A 69 10.65 11.30 -21.79
C SER A 69 9.30 11.56 -22.42
N HIS A 70 8.83 12.79 -22.35
CA HIS A 70 7.55 13.23 -22.89
C HIS A 70 7.74 14.44 -23.78
N HIS A 71 6.96 14.52 -24.85
CA HIS A 71 6.87 15.70 -25.69
C HIS A 71 5.61 16.49 -25.31
N LEU A 72 5.77 17.70 -24.79
CA LEU A 72 4.67 18.44 -24.17
C LEU A 72 4.03 19.51 -25.06
N ALA A 73 4.54 19.75 -26.27
CA ALA A 73 4.07 20.84 -27.13
C ALA A 73 2.55 20.82 -27.37
N ASP A 74 1.95 19.63 -27.57
CA ASP A 74 0.51 19.47 -27.83
C ASP A 74 -0.38 19.84 -26.62
N PHE A 75 0.19 19.98 -25.44
CA PHE A 75 -0.50 20.33 -24.21
C PHE A 75 -0.31 21.79 -23.81
N LEU A 76 0.62 22.50 -24.49
CA LEU A 76 0.97 23.89 -24.23
C LEU A 76 0.06 24.86 -25.02
N ARG A 77 0.10 26.10 -24.62
CA ARG A 77 -0.62 27.22 -25.26
C ARG A 77 0.18 28.52 -25.15
N PRO A 78 -0.05 29.50 -26.01
CA PRO A 78 0.46 30.84 -25.79
C PRO A 78 -0.05 31.42 -24.46
N GLY A 79 0.77 32.20 -23.79
CA GLY A 79 0.49 32.74 -22.46
C GLY A 79 0.84 31.77 -21.34
N LYS A 80 0.06 31.80 -20.27
CA LYS A 80 0.33 31.06 -19.03
C LYS A 80 0.15 29.57 -19.18
N ASN A 81 1.18 28.82 -18.78
CA ASN A 81 1.21 27.36 -18.72
C ASN A 81 1.59 26.89 -17.32
N ASN A 82 1.12 25.71 -16.97
CA ASN A 82 1.48 24.99 -15.76
C ASN A 82 1.75 23.53 -16.07
N ILE A 83 2.91 23.04 -15.66
CA ILE A 83 3.24 21.62 -15.57
C ILE A 83 3.09 21.20 -14.13
N THR A 84 2.31 20.16 -13.88
CA THR A 84 2.07 19.58 -12.56
C THR A 84 2.56 18.15 -12.55
N VAL A 85 3.43 17.81 -11.61
CA VAL A 85 3.85 16.43 -11.34
C VAL A 85 3.41 16.07 -9.92
N GLU A 86 2.45 15.16 -9.81
CA GLU A 86 2.03 14.61 -8.53
C GLU A 86 2.83 13.34 -8.28
N VAL A 87 3.66 13.34 -7.24
CA VAL A 87 4.48 12.19 -6.86
C VAL A 87 3.87 11.50 -5.66
N ASN A 88 3.66 10.20 -5.76
CA ASN A 88 3.30 9.36 -4.64
C ASN A 88 4.51 8.50 -4.24
N PHE A 89 5.08 8.81 -3.09
CA PHE A 89 6.13 8.03 -2.47
C PHE A 89 5.52 6.96 -1.57
N PHE A 90 5.77 5.69 -1.86
CA PHE A 90 5.20 4.59 -1.08
C PHE A 90 5.84 4.43 0.29
N GLY A 91 7.15 4.63 0.39
CA GLY A 91 7.91 4.42 1.62
C GLY A 91 7.88 2.97 2.12
N ALA A 92 7.47 2.05 1.25
CA ALA A 92 7.44 0.61 1.49
C ALA A 92 7.69 -0.11 0.17
N SER A 93 8.51 -1.17 0.21
CA SER A 93 8.69 -2.00 -0.96
C SER A 93 7.48 -2.92 -1.17
N SER A 94 7.23 -3.26 -2.42
CA SER A 94 6.25 -4.25 -2.85
C SER A 94 6.78 -5.01 -4.05
N PHE A 95 6.11 -6.07 -4.50
CA PHE A 95 6.49 -6.71 -5.76
C PHE A 95 6.36 -5.81 -6.99
N GLN A 96 5.57 -4.75 -6.89
CA GLN A 96 5.39 -3.79 -7.99
C GLN A 96 6.46 -2.70 -7.97
N SER A 97 7.04 -2.43 -6.80
CA SER A 97 8.04 -1.40 -6.64
C SER A 97 8.96 -1.78 -5.48
N MET A 98 10.27 -1.69 -5.69
CA MET A 98 11.31 -2.07 -4.73
C MET A 98 12.20 -0.86 -4.40
N PRO A 99 11.64 0.28 -3.93
CA PRO A 99 12.42 1.45 -3.56
C PRO A 99 13.19 1.20 -2.26
N ASP A 100 14.33 1.85 -2.11
CA ASP A 100 15.12 1.82 -0.87
C ASP A 100 14.60 2.76 0.24
N GLY A 101 13.33 3.17 0.12
CA GLY A 101 12.67 3.97 1.15
C GLY A 101 13.05 5.44 1.17
N LYS A 102 13.60 5.97 0.09
CA LYS A 102 13.93 7.39 -0.07
C LYS A 102 13.04 8.03 -1.14
N PRO A 103 12.34 9.12 -0.81
CA PRO A 103 11.56 9.86 -1.78
C PRO A 103 12.45 10.75 -2.64
N GLY A 104 12.09 10.96 -3.90
CA GLY A 104 12.83 11.88 -4.76
C GLY A 104 12.12 12.16 -6.07
N PHE A 105 12.40 13.33 -6.62
CA PHE A 105 11.93 13.79 -7.92
C PHE A 105 13.05 14.53 -8.64
N ILE A 106 13.18 14.28 -9.93
CA ILE A 106 14.08 15.02 -10.81
C ILE A 106 13.43 15.24 -12.17
N ALA A 107 13.60 16.41 -12.74
CA ALA A 107 13.11 16.75 -14.06
C ALA A 107 14.09 17.67 -14.79
N TRP A 108 14.10 17.60 -16.13
CA TRP A 108 14.86 18.50 -17.00
C TRP A 108 14.26 18.55 -18.41
N GLY A 109 14.76 19.44 -19.22
CA GLY A 109 14.29 19.70 -20.58
C GLY A 109 13.74 21.12 -20.75
N GLY A 110 12.80 21.30 -21.66
CA GLY A 110 12.26 22.58 -22.07
C GLY A 110 12.61 22.92 -23.51
N ASP A 111 12.57 24.22 -23.87
CA ASP A 111 12.85 24.72 -25.24
C ASP A 111 14.04 25.69 -25.32
N GLY A 112 14.83 25.75 -24.26
CA GLY A 112 15.93 26.71 -24.12
C GLY A 112 15.51 28.09 -23.57
N ALA A 113 14.30 28.54 -23.81
CA ALA A 113 13.72 29.74 -23.16
C ALA A 113 13.11 29.40 -21.81
N VAL A 114 12.52 28.20 -21.72
CA VAL A 114 11.98 27.65 -20.47
C VAL A 114 12.80 26.43 -20.06
N ASP A 115 13.55 26.57 -18.97
CA ASP A 115 14.31 25.47 -18.36
C ASP A 115 13.43 24.74 -17.33
N LEU A 116 13.34 23.42 -17.45
CA LEU A 116 12.61 22.52 -16.55
C LEU A 116 13.51 21.84 -15.52
N ALA A 117 14.82 22.12 -15.51
CA ALA A 117 15.75 21.50 -14.58
C ALA A 117 15.34 21.78 -13.12
N THR A 118 15.29 20.71 -12.31
CA THR A 118 15.10 20.80 -10.86
C THR A 118 16.42 21.23 -10.17
N PRO A 119 16.37 22.03 -9.07
CA PRO A 119 15.20 22.59 -8.43
C PRO A 119 14.59 23.77 -9.19
N GLY A 120 15.37 24.51 -9.97
CA GLY A 120 14.98 25.62 -10.82
C GLY A 120 13.86 26.49 -10.23
N ARG A 121 12.78 26.65 -11.00
CA ARG A 121 11.59 27.40 -10.59
C ARG A 121 10.40 26.48 -10.25
N TRP A 122 10.65 25.29 -9.79
CA TRP A 122 9.61 24.40 -9.29
C TRP A 122 9.12 24.85 -7.92
N GLU A 123 7.83 24.71 -7.69
CA GLU A 123 7.17 24.90 -6.40
C GLU A 123 6.65 23.55 -5.91
N ALA A 124 6.73 23.26 -4.61
CA ALA A 124 6.24 22.04 -4.03
C ALA A 124 5.05 22.25 -3.10
N PHE A 125 4.13 21.31 -3.10
CA PHE A 125 2.94 21.34 -2.26
C PHE A 125 2.68 19.94 -1.71
N ARG A 126 2.43 19.86 -0.39
CA ARG A 126 1.95 18.64 0.23
C ARG A 126 0.46 18.47 -0.04
N LEU A 127 0.06 17.30 -0.50
CA LEU A 127 -1.34 16.96 -0.74
C LEU A 127 -1.92 16.23 0.46
N HIS A 128 -2.75 16.93 1.24
CA HIS A 128 -3.40 16.38 2.45
C HIS A 128 -4.69 15.61 2.15
N ALA A 129 -5.20 15.70 0.92
CA ALA A 129 -6.38 14.94 0.50
C ALA A 129 -6.14 13.43 0.53
N TRP A 130 -4.90 13.00 0.43
CA TRP A 130 -4.51 11.60 0.38
C TRP A 130 -4.08 11.12 1.76
N ARG A 131 -4.64 9.99 2.17
CA ARG A 131 -4.32 9.39 3.47
C ARG A 131 -2.96 8.67 3.41
N TRP A 132 -2.03 9.14 4.21
CA TRP A 132 -0.72 8.50 4.36
C TRP A 132 -0.79 7.15 5.09
N ASP A 133 -1.78 6.97 5.98
CA ASP A 133 -2.02 5.79 6.79
C ASP A 133 -2.91 4.74 6.09
N ALA A 134 -3.13 4.91 4.78
CA ALA A 134 -3.90 3.97 4.00
C ALA A 134 -3.28 2.56 4.05
N PRO A 135 -4.10 1.50 4.13
CA PRO A 135 -3.60 0.14 4.30
C PRO A 135 -2.87 -0.38 3.07
N LEU A 136 -1.99 -1.35 3.30
CA LEU A 136 -1.49 -2.25 2.28
C LEU A 136 -2.40 -3.49 2.26
N PHE A 137 -3.07 -3.76 1.14
CA PHE A 137 -3.86 -4.99 1.03
C PHE A 137 -3.01 -6.23 0.91
N SER A 138 -1.81 -6.08 0.37
CA SER A 138 -0.94 -7.19 0.06
C SER A 138 0.49 -6.68 -0.04
N PHE A 139 1.44 -7.54 0.26
CA PHE A 139 2.86 -7.29 0.00
C PHE A 139 3.17 -7.09 -1.50
N ALA A 140 2.28 -7.56 -2.37
CA ALA A 140 2.42 -7.45 -3.82
C ALA A 140 1.89 -6.13 -4.39
N GLN A 141 1.18 -5.32 -3.60
CA GLN A 141 0.53 -4.10 -4.07
C GLN A 141 1.07 -2.85 -3.38
N SER A 142 0.96 -1.74 -4.08
CA SER A 142 1.19 -0.42 -3.50
C SER A 142 0.18 -0.11 -2.39
N PRO A 143 0.46 0.87 -1.51
CA PRO A 143 -0.53 1.40 -0.59
C PRO A 143 -1.82 1.79 -1.33
N VAL A 144 -2.97 1.52 -0.69
CA VAL A 144 -4.27 1.94 -1.24
C VAL A 144 -4.33 3.45 -1.31
N GLU A 145 -4.88 3.96 -2.39
CA GLU A 145 -5.17 5.38 -2.53
C GLU A 145 -6.52 5.70 -1.90
N ILE A 146 -6.51 6.39 -0.76
CA ILE A 146 -7.71 6.92 -0.12
C ILE A 146 -7.63 8.44 -0.19
N CYS A 147 -8.53 9.05 -0.98
CA CYS A 147 -8.57 10.48 -1.21
C CYS A 147 -9.85 11.10 -0.65
N ASP A 148 -9.71 12.12 0.18
CA ASP A 148 -10.85 12.97 0.60
C ASP A 148 -10.98 14.14 -0.36
N THR A 149 -11.91 14.04 -1.29
CA THR A 149 -12.16 15.08 -2.31
C THR A 149 -12.75 16.38 -1.76
N ARG A 150 -13.07 16.43 -0.46
CA ARG A 150 -13.46 17.68 0.22
C ARG A 150 -12.25 18.54 0.58
N CYS A 151 -11.07 17.95 0.64
CA CYS A 151 -9.82 18.67 0.84
C CYS A 151 -9.41 19.39 -0.44
N SER A 152 -8.70 20.52 -0.28
CA SER A 152 -8.19 21.29 -1.40
C SER A 152 -7.14 20.49 -2.20
N GLU A 153 -7.31 20.41 -3.51
CA GLU A 153 -6.31 19.86 -4.43
C GLU A 153 -5.06 20.73 -4.54
N ALA A 154 -5.13 21.99 -4.08
CA ALA A 154 -3.99 22.89 -4.12
C ALA A 154 -2.83 22.38 -3.24
N GLY A 155 -3.16 21.75 -2.13
CA GLY A 155 -2.18 21.34 -1.12
C GLY A 155 -1.64 22.51 -0.30
N THR A 156 -0.73 22.23 0.62
CA THR A 156 -0.02 23.22 1.43
C THR A 156 1.37 23.43 0.86
N PRO A 157 1.83 24.70 0.65
CA PRO A 157 3.19 24.97 0.19
C PRO A 157 4.23 24.28 1.08
N ALA A 158 5.24 23.72 0.46
CA ALA A 158 6.33 23.01 1.12
C ALA A 158 7.69 23.54 0.61
N VAL A 159 8.69 23.47 1.46
CA VAL A 159 10.06 23.90 1.11
C VAL A 159 10.77 22.76 0.38
N ILE A 160 11.36 23.05 -0.77
CA ILE A 160 12.15 22.12 -1.55
C ILE A 160 13.55 21.99 -0.92
N ALA A 161 14.01 20.76 -0.73
CA ALA A 161 15.38 20.40 -0.41
C ALA A 161 16.05 19.72 -1.60
N LEU A 162 17.33 19.99 -1.77
CA LEU A 162 18.21 19.20 -2.62
C LEU A 162 18.54 17.88 -1.93
N LEU A 163 18.62 16.82 -2.72
CA LEU A 163 19.02 15.50 -2.26
C LEU A 163 20.39 15.15 -2.82
N ASP A 164 21.28 14.68 -1.96
CA ASP A 164 22.63 14.25 -2.30
C ASP A 164 23.08 13.05 -1.46
N GLY A 165 24.18 12.41 -1.86
CA GLY A 165 24.78 11.31 -1.13
C GLY A 165 23.75 10.24 -0.74
N GLU A 166 23.64 9.96 0.56
CA GLU A 166 22.72 8.94 1.09
C GLU A 166 21.24 9.31 0.92
N SER A 167 20.91 10.58 0.72
CA SER A 167 19.54 11.03 0.44
C SER A 167 19.12 10.86 -1.01
N ALA A 168 20.06 10.64 -1.92
CA ALA A 168 19.86 10.37 -3.34
C ALA A 168 20.47 9.01 -3.75
N PRO A 169 19.88 7.88 -3.33
CA PRO A 169 20.50 6.55 -3.46
C PRO A 169 20.45 5.98 -4.87
N TRP A 170 19.81 6.69 -5.81
CA TRP A 170 19.58 6.20 -7.16
C TRP A 170 20.89 6.15 -7.95
N GLY A 171 21.07 5.06 -8.68
CA GLY A 171 22.16 4.94 -9.65
C GLY A 171 21.99 5.92 -10.81
N LYS A 172 22.88 5.82 -11.80
CA LYS A 172 22.83 6.67 -12.99
C LYS A 172 21.51 6.44 -13.74
N LEU A 173 20.73 7.51 -13.89
CA LEU A 173 19.51 7.50 -14.69
C LEU A 173 19.76 7.09 -16.13
N GLN A 174 18.99 6.13 -16.64
CA GLN A 174 19.00 5.69 -18.01
C GLN A 174 17.66 6.03 -18.68
N PRO A 175 17.62 6.24 -20.00
CA PRO A 175 16.35 6.37 -20.70
C PRO A 175 15.52 5.09 -20.53
N TYR A 176 14.21 5.23 -20.34
CA TYR A 176 13.31 4.08 -20.30
C TYR A 176 13.45 3.24 -21.57
N SER A 177 13.77 1.96 -21.40
CA SER A 177 14.08 1.03 -22.50
C SER A 177 12.87 0.20 -22.97
N GLY A 178 11.77 0.24 -22.21
CA GLY A 178 10.58 -0.56 -22.50
C GLY A 178 9.65 0.05 -23.56
N THR A 179 8.72 -0.75 -24.02
CA THR A 179 7.64 -0.28 -24.90
C THR A 179 6.60 0.47 -24.09
N ARG A 180 6.32 1.71 -24.45
CA ARG A 180 5.25 2.49 -23.84
C ARG A 180 3.90 2.04 -24.39
N VAL A 181 3.01 1.66 -23.47
CA VAL A 181 1.60 1.46 -23.80
C VAL A 181 0.90 2.80 -23.72
N PRO A 182 0.14 3.23 -24.74
CA PRO A 182 -0.59 4.48 -24.68
C PRO A 182 -1.66 4.42 -23.59
N PHE A 183 -1.80 5.51 -22.84
CA PHE A 183 -2.89 5.65 -21.89
C PHE A 183 -4.19 5.92 -22.64
N LEU A 184 -5.19 5.10 -22.39
CA LEU A 184 -6.55 5.31 -22.89
C LEU A 184 -7.37 5.94 -21.78
N ILE A 185 -7.92 7.12 -22.06
CA ILE A 185 -8.79 7.84 -21.12
C ILE A 185 -10.23 7.59 -21.53
N HIS A 186 -10.95 6.83 -20.69
CA HIS A 186 -12.38 6.63 -20.82
C HIS A 186 -13.12 7.38 -19.70
N ARG A 187 -14.16 8.08 -20.00
CA ARG A 187 -15.00 8.76 -18.99
C ARG A 187 -16.38 8.11 -18.99
N PRO A 188 -16.84 7.60 -17.83
CA PRO A 188 -18.18 7.05 -17.75
C PRO A 188 -19.21 8.15 -18.02
N LYS A 189 -20.19 7.86 -18.86
CA LYS A 189 -21.30 8.78 -19.10
C LYS A 189 -22.27 8.80 -17.93
N ARG A 190 -22.36 7.69 -17.19
CA ARG A 190 -23.27 7.52 -16.07
C ARG A 190 -22.65 6.59 -15.04
N ILE A 191 -22.77 6.95 -13.76
CA ILE A 191 -22.38 6.13 -12.62
C ILE A 191 -23.65 5.93 -11.79
N GLU A 192 -23.99 4.68 -11.52
CA GLU A 192 -25.11 4.32 -10.66
C GLU A 192 -24.60 3.59 -9.42
N LEU A 193 -25.17 3.91 -8.26
CA LEU A 193 -24.95 3.15 -7.05
C LEU A 193 -25.72 1.84 -7.14
N ALA A 194 -25.02 0.73 -7.41
CA ALA A 194 -25.63 -0.59 -7.53
C ALA A 194 -26.04 -1.20 -6.18
N GLY A 195 -25.39 -0.75 -5.10
CA GLY A 195 -25.68 -1.22 -3.75
C GLY A 195 -24.67 -0.72 -2.73
N ARG A 196 -24.87 -1.10 -1.49
CA ARG A 196 -23.92 -0.89 -0.40
C ARG A 196 -23.46 -2.25 0.12
N LEU A 197 -22.16 -2.45 0.19
CA LEU A 197 -21.57 -3.58 0.88
C LEU A 197 -21.55 -3.27 2.38
N ALA A 198 -22.18 -4.12 3.18
CA ALA A 198 -21.97 -4.12 4.62
C ALA A 198 -20.79 -5.07 4.91
N ALA A 199 -19.87 -4.66 5.74
CA ALA A 199 -18.86 -5.55 6.25
C ALA A 199 -19.56 -6.64 7.07
N SER A 200 -19.35 -7.91 6.71
CA SER A 200 -19.88 -9.07 7.42
C SER A 200 -18.85 -9.74 8.32
N GLU A 201 -17.60 -9.38 8.17
CA GLU A 201 -16.51 -9.78 9.06
C GLU A 201 -15.47 -8.66 9.17
N ARG A 202 -14.74 -8.68 10.27
CA ARG A 202 -13.56 -7.85 10.45
C ARG A 202 -12.34 -8.72 10.20
N ARG A 203 -11.38 -8.21 9.41
CA ARG A 203 -10.11 -8.90 9.18
C ARG A 203 -8.99 -8.19 9.92
N PHE A 204 -8.22 -8.99 10.62
CA PHE A 204 -7.01 -8.58 11.31
C PHE A 204 -5.83 -9.32 10.69
N GLY A 205 -4.75 -8.62 10.52
CA GLY A 205 -3.58 -9.25 9.95
C GLY A 205 -2.31 -8.53 10.33
N PHE A 206 -1.22 -9.20 10.07
CA PHE A 206 0.10 -8.60 10.17
C PHE A 206 0.95 -9.09 9.00
N MET A 207 1.90 -8.26 8.63
CA MET A 207 2.91 -8.59 7.64
C MET A 207 4.26 -8.26 8.26
N SER A 208 5.20 -9.16 8.16
CA SER A 208 6.57 -8.96 8.61
C SER A 208 7.50 -8.97 7.42
N HIS A 209 8.53 -8.16 7.52
CA HIS A 209 9.64 -8.13 6.59
C HIS A 209 10.90 -8.60 7.33
N ASP A 210 11.50 -9.67 6.84
CA ASP A 210 12.80 -10.16 7.31
C ASP A 210 13.78 -10.12 6.14
N PRO A 211 14.58 -9.04 6.01
CA PRO A 211 15.49 -8.88 4.88
C PRO A 211 16.60 -9.94 4.83
N ASP A 212 16.80 -10.66 5.93
CA ASP A 212 17.79 -11.73 6.01
C ASP A 212 17.22 -13.12 5.72
N ALA A 213 15.90 -13.25 5.58
CA ALA A 213 15.27 -14.55 5.31
C ALA A 213 15.79 -15.19 4.02
N SER A 214 15.97 -14.39 2.96
CA SER A 214 16.51 -14.87 1.68
C SER A 214 17.98 -15.25 1.74
N ARG A 215 18.73 -14.76 2.72
CA ARG A 215 20.16 -15.07 2.92
C ARG A 215 20.39 -16.33 3.76
N ARG A 216 19.36 -16.78 4.47
CA ARG A 216 19.41 -17.95 5.35
C ARG A 216 19.05 -19.22 4.59
N HIS A 217 19.84 -19.62 3.62
CA HIS A 217 19.57 -20.77 2.75
C HIS A 217 19.37 -22.12 3.47
N ASN A 218 19.81 -22.27 4.72
CA ASN A 218 19.82 -23.56 5.43
C ASN A 218 18.99 -23.59 6.72
N ALA A 219 18.42 -22.49 7.16
CA ALA A 219 17.59 -22.46 8.37
C ALA A 219 16.27 -21.77 8.02
N LYS A 220 15.23 -22.58 7.88
CA LYS A 220 13.87 -22.08 7.74
C LYS A 220 13.44 -21.52 9.08
N PRO A 221 13.36 -20.17 9.25
CA PRO A 221 12.91 -19.62 10.49
C PRO A 221 11.41 -19.84 10.64
N TRP A 222 10.98 -20.03 11.86
CA TRP A 222 9.59 -20.13 12.25
C TRP A 222 9.23 -18.95 13.13
N THR A 223 7.98 -18.59 13.11
CA THR A 223 7.37 -17.71 14.08
C THR A 223 6.06 -18.30 14.54
N ALA A 224 5.46 -17.74 15.55
CA ALA A 224 4.15 -18.12 16.03
C ALA A 224 3.36 -16.88 16.41
N PHE A 225 2.06 -16.98 16.37
CA PHE A 225 1.18 -15.98 16.93
C PHE A 225 0.22 -16.61 17.95
N ALA A 226 -0.28 -15.77 18.83
CA ALA A 226 -1.36 -16.09 19.73
C ALA A 226 -2.38 -14.95 19.73
N THR A 227 -3.65 -15.30 19.84
CA THR A 227 -4.73 -14.35 20.11
C THR A 227 -5.71 -14.93 21.10
N TRP A 228 -6.13 -14.11 22.05
CA TRP A 228 -7.20 -14.44 22.97
C TRP A 228 -8.51 -13.95 22.41
N ILE A 229 -9.37 -14.88 22.04
CA ILE A 229 -10.68 -14.63 21.47
C ILE A 229 -11.68 -14.48 22.59
N SER A 230 -12.32 -13.32 22.69
CA SER A 230 -13.48 -13.14 23.57
C SER A 230 -14.76 -13.43 22.79
N SER A 231 -15.52 -14.42 23.24
CA SER A 231 -16.80 -14.80 22.66
C SER A 231 -17.93 -14.55 23.65
N PRO A 232 -19.02 -13.88 23.26
CA PRO A 232 -20.12 -13.54 24.17
C PRO A 232 -20.98 -14.76 24.54
N LYS A 233 -20.82 -15.88 23.86
CA LYS A 233 -21.52 -17.14 24.07
C LYS A 233 -20.72 -18.32 23.54
N ALA A 234 -21.07 -19.53 23.95
CA ALA A 234 -20.59 -20.73 23.28
C ALA A 234 -21.18 -20.80 21.87
N GLN A 235 -20.33 -20.96 20.86
CA GLN A 235 -20.72 -20.99 19.46
C GLN A 235 -19.63 -21.59 18.57
N THR A 236 -20.04 -22.14 17.44
CA THR A 236 -19.10 -22.45 16.35
C THR A 236 -18.98 -21.20 15.47
N ALA A 237 -17.76 -20.68 15.32
CA ALA A 237 -17.46 -19.53 14.50
C ALA A 237 -16.64 -19.96 13.26
N THR A 238 -17.07 -19.54 12.08
CA THR A 238 -16.27 -19.72 10.85
C THR A 238 -15.35 -18.52 10.70
N LEU A 239 -14.05 -18.80 10.62
CA LEU A 239 -13.03 -17.78 10.44
C LEU A 239 -12.35 -17.99 9.10
N SER A 240 -12.07 -16.90 8.38
CA SER A 240 -11.14 -16.93 7.26
C SER A 240 -9.73 -16.74 7.76
N CYS A 241 -8.78 -17.49 7.26
CA CYS A 241 -7.39 -17.44 7.71
C CYS A 241 -6.43 -17.76 6.56
N PHE A 242 -5.17 -17.36 6.68
CA PHE A 242 -4.11 -18.05 5.98
C PHE A 242 -3.83 -19.39 6.66
N TRP A 243 -3.50 -20.40 5.88
CA TRP A 243 -3.18 -21.72 6.41
C TRP A 243 -1.91 -21.66 7.25
N SER A 244 -2.01 -22.25 8.42
CA SER A 244 -0.95 -22.42 9.40
C SER A 244 -1.35 -23.57 10.32
N ASP A 245 -0.43 -24.08 11.10
CA ASP A 245 -0.73 -25.09 12.13
C ASP A 245 -1.50 -24.38 13.26
N LEU A 246 -2.82 -24.39 13.18
CA LEU A 246 -3.72 -23.72 14.12
C LEU A 246 -4.16 -24.65 15.26
N HIS A 247 -4.22 -24.11 16.45
CA HIS A 247 -4.81 -24.77 17.63
C HIS A 247 -5.75 -23.82 18.34
N CYS A 248 -6.97 -24.26 18.59
CA CYS A 248 -7.94 -23.54 19.41
C CYS A 248 -8.10 -24.24 20.76
N ASN A 249 -7.84 -23.54 21.85
CA ASN A 249 -7.87 -24.13 23.20
C ASN A 249 -7.01 -25.41 23.33
N GLY A 250 -5.89 -25.47 22.62
CA GLY A 250 -4.97 -26.62 22.58
C GLY A 250 -5.41 -27.78 21.69
N VAL A 251 -6.55 -27.65 20.99
CA VAL A 251 -7.04 -28.65 20.04
C VAL A 251 -6.68 -28.23 18.61
N PRO A 252 -6.08 -29.11 17.78
CA PRO A 252 -5.81 -28.81 16.37
C PRO A 252 -7.09 -28.40 15.63
N VAL A 253 -6.97 -27.38 14.80
CA VAL A 253 -8.06 -26.84 13.98
C VAL A 253 -7.90 -27.34 12.55
N SER A 254 -8.95 -27.93 12.00
CA SER A 254 -8.98 -28.27 10.58
C SER A 254 -9.20 -27.01 9.75
N VAL A 255 -8.32 -26.80 8.78
CA VAL A 255 -8.38 -25.65 7.87
C VAL A 255 -8.78 -26.14 6.49
N ASP A 256 -9.88 -25.62 5.96
CA ASP A 256 -10.32 -25.91 4.61
C ASP A 256 -9.52 -25.06 3.61
N THR A 257 -8.68 -25.71 2.82
CA THR A 257 -7.84 -25.09 1.80
C THR A 257 -8.43 -25.12 0.39
N ALA A 258 -9.66 -25.60 0.25
CA ALA A 258 -10.28 -25.85 -1.05
C ALA A 258 -10.74 -24.59 -1.81
N THR A 259 -10.28 -23.41 -1.44
CA THR A 259 -10.59 -22.20 -2.21
C THR A 259 -9.70 -22.11 -3.46
N PRO A 260 -10.27 -21.75 -4.64
CA PRO A 260 -9.52 -21.70 -5.90
C PRO A 260 -8.32 -20.74 -5.92
N TRP A 261 -8.24 -19.83 -4.97
CA TRP A 261 -7.23 -18.78 -4.89
C TRP A 261 -6.09 -19.08 -3.91
N GLY A 262 -6.07 -20.26 -3.28
CA GLY A 262 -4.93 -20.77 -2.49
C GLY A 262 -4.53 -20.00 -1.22
N ASN A 263 -4.94 -18.76 -1.09
CA ASN A 263 -4.49 -17.85 -0.04
C ASN A 263 -5.56 -17.54 1.02
N HIS A 264 -6.78 -18.05 0.84
CA HIS A 264 -7.85 -17.90 1.81
C HIS A 264 -8.37 -19.30 2.18
N ALA A 265 -8.08 -19.67 3.40
CA ALA A 265 -8.62 -20.86 4.01
C ALA A 265 -9.72 -20.47 4.99
N HIS A 266 -10.63 -21.37 5.24
CA HIS A 266 -11.62 -21.24 6.29
C HIS A 266 -11.39 -22.31 7.34
N CYS A 267 -11.61 -21.94 8.60
CA CYS A 267 -11.63 -22.87 9.70
C CYS A 267 -12.87 -22.66 10.55
N GLN A 268 -13.31 -23.70 11.22
CA GLN A 268 -14.37 -23.64 12.21
C GLN A 268 -13.77 -23.78 13.61
N LEU A 269 -14.10 -22.84 14.47
CA LEU A 269 -13.66 -22.83 15.85
C LEU A 269 -14.86 -23.06 16.77
N ASP A 270 -14.78 -24.07 17.62
CA ASP A 270 -15.74 -24.26 18.69
C ASP A 270 -15.32 -23.39 19.89
N LEU A 271 -15.93 -22.22 19.98
CA LEU A 271 -15.65 -21.25 21.01
C LEU A 271 -16.53 -21.48 22.23
N ARG A 272 -15.91 -21.43 23.41
CA ARG A 272 -16.62 -21.34 24.69
C ARG A 272 -17.02 -19.90 24.95
N GLU A 273 -18.04 -19.70 25.75
CA GLU A 273 -18.33 -18.39 26.33
C GLU A 273 -17.12 -17.87 27.07
N GLY A 274 -16.80 -16.58 26.91
CA GLY A 274 -15.62 -15.95 27.47
C GLY A 274 -14.36 -16.15 26.62
N TRP A 275 -13.24 -16.39 27.28
CA TRP A 275 -11.93 -16.41 26.67
C TRP A 275 -11.58 -17.77 26.05
N ASN A 276 -11.09 -17.70 24.81
CA ASN A 276 -10.53 -18.80 24.06
C ASN A 276 -9.13 -18.42 23.57
N LEU A 277 -8.22 -19.38 23.49
CA LEU A 277 -6.87 -19.16 22.98
C LEU A 277 -6.74 -19.78 21.61
N LEU A 278 -6.42 -18.98 20.61
CA LEU A 278 -6.03 -19.42 19.28
C LEU A 278 -4.53 -19.19 19.10
N THR A 279 -3.80 -20.24 18.74
CA THR A 279 -2.38 -20.17 18.42
C THR A 279 -2.13 -20.71 17.03
N GLY A 280 -1.09 -20.18 16.36
CA GLY A 280 -0.66 -20.67 15.08
C GLY A 280 0.86 -20.59 14.93
N GLU A 281 1.43 -21.60 14.30
CA GLU A 281 2.84 -21.65 13.90
C GLU A 281 2.94 -21.36 12.42
N VAL A 282 3.94 -20.57 12.04
CA VAL A 282 4.14 -20.14 10.66
C VAL A 282 5.60 -20.34 10.25
N GLU A 283 5.82 -21.08 9.17
CA GLU A 283 7.14 -21.17 8.53
C GLU A 283 7.37 -19.91 7.67
N ILE A 284 8.49 -19.25 7.88
CA ILE A 284 8.85 -18.05 7.11
C ILE A 284 9.55 -18.50 5.83
N LEU A 285 8.79 -18.52 4.75
CA LEU A 285 9.26 -19.03 3.44
C LEU A 285 9.94 -17.96 2.59
N SER A 286 9.75 -16.68 2.92
CA SER A 286 10.27 -15.58 2.13
C SER A 286 10.61 -14.39 3.03
N GLU A 287 11.29 -13.43 2.47
CA GLU A 287 11.60 -12.14 3.11
C GLU A 287 10.34 -11.41 3.60
N PHE A 288 9.21 -11.64 2.94
CA PHE A 288 7.89 -11.15 3.38
C PHE A 288 7.00 -12.31 3.79
N TRP A 289 6.38 -12.21 4.93
CA TRP A 289 5.33 -13.11 5.33
C TRP A 289 4.17 -12.35 5.98
N ALA A 290 2.99 -12.87 5.81
CA ALA A 290 1.78 -12.24 6.32
C ALA A 290 0.87 -13.30 6.96
N TYR A 291 0.11 -12.87 7.95
CA TYR A 291 -0.98 -13.62 8.52
C TYR A 291 -2.25 -12.76 8.56
N CYS A 292 -3.37 -13.35 8.27
CA CYS A 292 -4.65 -12.68 8.31
C CYS A 292 -5.69 -13.61 8.94
N LEU A 293 -6.52 -13.06 9.80
CA LEU A 293 -7.63 -13.73 10.44
C LEU A 293 -8.89 -12.88 10.28
N GLY A 294 -9.89 -13.41 9.59
CA GLY A 294 -11.22 -12.81 9.49
C GLY A 294 -12.10 -13.38 10.57
N ILE A 295 -12.78 -12.51 11.31
CA ILE A 295 -13.69 -12.89 12.40
C ILE A 295 -15.10 -12.35 12.14
N PRO A 296 -16.15 -13.10 12.50
CA PRO A 296 -17.51 -12.61 12.41
C PRO A 296 -17.78 -11.51 13.46
N GLU A 297 -18.88 -10.82 13.29
CA GLU A 297 -19.35 -9.82 14.23
C GLU A 297 -19.61 -10.40 15.60
N GLY A 298 -19.37 -9.61 16.64
CA GLY A 298 -19.61 -9.99 18.05
C GLY A 298 -18.48 -10.78 18.69
N ILE A 299 -17.40 -11.08 17.97
CA ILE A 299 -16.17 -11.70 18.50
C ILE A 299 -15.07 -10.65 18.52
N SER A 300 -14.21 -10.65 19.52
CA SER A 300 -13.04 -9.77 19.58
C SER A 300 -11.74 -10.56 19.77
N LEU A 301 -10.66 -10.02 19.19
CA LEU A 301 -9.31 -10.56 19.30
C LEU A 301 -8.46 -9.65 20.17
N HIS A 302 -7.65 -10.28 21.02
CA HIS A 302 -6.75 -9.57 21.93
C HIS A 302 -5.40 -10.28 21.99
N GLY A 303 -4.32 -9.53 22.00
CA GLY A 303 -2.94 -10.05 22.11
C GLY A 303 -2.61 -10.62 23.50
N ARG A 304 -3.49 -10.43 24.47
CA ARG A 304 -3.47 -11.05 25.80
C ARG A 304 -4.90 -11.19 26.33
N ARG A 305 -5.08 -11.96 27.39
CA ARG A 305 -6.37 -12.21 28.02
C ARG A 305 -6.82 -11.01 28.86
N ASP A 306 -7.05 -9.90 28.17
CA ASP A 306 -7.44 -8.61 28.76
C ASP A 306 -8.29 -7.85 27.73
N ALA A 307 -9.53 -7.54 28.09
CA ALA A 307 -10.45 -6.83 27.21
C ALA A 307 -10.01 -5.38 26.90
N ALA A 308 -9.12 -4.81 27.73
CA ALA A 308 -8.52 -3.51 27.46
C ALA A 308 -7.30 -3.57 26.53
N CYS A 309 -6.85 -4.77 26.15
CA CYS A 309 -5.78 -4.93 25.16
C CYS A 309 -6.32 -4.62 23.76
N GLU A 310 -5.87 -3.55 23.19
CA GLU A 310 -6.28 -3.11 21.85
C GLU A 310 -5.57 -3.87 20.74
N GLU A 311 -4.40 -4.45 21.03
CA GLU A 311 -3.68 -5.27 20.08
C GLU A 311 -4.39 -6.61 19.89
N ALA A 312 -4.49 -7.07 18.63
CA ALA A 312 -5.19 -8.31 18.30
C ALA A 312 -4.33 -9.57 18.50
N PHE A 313 -3.01 -9.45 18.37
CA PHE A 313 -2.10 -10.59 18.38
C PHE A 313 -0.90 -10.35 19.30
N ALA A 314 -0.35 -11.45 19.80
CA ALA A 314 1.03 -11.54 20.26
C ALA A 314 1.84 -12.38 19.27
N ILE A 315 3.04 -11.94 18.88
CA ILE A 315 3.86 -12.56 17.86
C ILE A 315 5.23 -12.90 18.43
N ALA A 316 5.63 -14.14 18.23
CA ALA A 316 6.94 -14.63 18.63
C ALA A 316 8.06 -14.01 17.77
N PRO A 317 9.25 -13.75 18.35
CA PRO A 317 10.42 -13.48 17.55
C PRO A 317 10.78 -14.68 16.68
N ASN A 318 11.35 -14.42 15.50
CA ASN A 318 11.80 -15.48 14.60
C ASN A 318 12.82 -16.40 15.29
N SER A 319 12.57 -17.70 15.22
CA SER A 319 13.44 -18.71 15.83
C SER A 319 13.36 -20.06 15.10
N SER A 320 14.01 -21.11 15.59
CA SER A 320 13.72 -22.46 15.15
C SER A 320 12.39 -22.95 15.75
N ARG A 321 11.68 -23.83 15.08
CA ARG A 321 10.38 -24.35 15.54
C ARG A 321 10.45 -24.96 16.94
N GLU A 322 11.49 -25.65 17.25
CA GLU A 322 11.72 -26.29 18.55
C GLU A 322 11.89 -25.30 19.73
N ASN A 323 12.25 -24.05 19.42
CA ASN A 323 12.42 -22.99 20.41
C ASN A 323 11.14 -22.14 20.61
N LEU A 324 10.13 -22.34 19.76
CA LEU A 324 8.85 -21.67 19.91
C LEU A 324 8.11 -22.23 21.14
N ARG A 325 7.80 -21.34 22.09
CA ARG A 325 7.01 -21.67 23.28
C ARG A 325 5.65 -21.00 23.13
N LEU A 326 4.68 -21.78 22.71
CA LEU A 326 3.30 -21.30 22.59
C LEU A 326 2.69 -21.12 23.98
N PRO A 327 1.86 -20.07 24.19
CA PRO A 327 1.04 -19.98 25.39
C PRO A 327 0.03 -21.15 25.43
N VAL A 328 -0.35 -21.50 26.63
CA VAL A 328 -1.31 -22.58 26.89
C VAL A 328 -2.62 -22.04 27.44
N VAL A 329 -3.66 -22.86 27.38
CA VAL A 329 -4.96 -22.50 27.93
C VAL A 329 -4.85 -22.19 29.44
N GLY A 330 -5.27 -21.00 29.81
CA GLY A 330 -5.14 -20.51 31.15
C GLY A 330 -4.16 -19.37 31.35
N ASP A 331 -3.20 -19.22 30.38
CA ASP A 331 -2.27 -18.11 30.40
C ASP A 331 -3.01 -16.78 30.20
N SER A 332 -2.51 -15.73 30.86
CA SER A 332 -3.01 -14.37 30.69
C SER A 332 -2.36 -13.61 29.54
N GLY A 333 -1.28 -14.13 28.98
CA GLY A 333 -0.53 -13.53 27.89
C GLY A 333 0.55 -14.47 27.36
N ALA A 334 1.15 -14.08 26.25
CA ALA A 334 2.29 -14.77 25.66
C ALA A 334 3.57 -14.49 26.47
N PRO A 335 4.68 -15.24 26.24
CA PRO A 335 5.96 -14.96 26.84
C PRO A 335 6.40 -13.51 26.62
N ASN A 336 7.10 -12.92 27.59
CA ASN A 336 7.53 -11.50 27.54
C ASN A 336 8.41 -11.13 26.33
N SER A 337 9.02 -12.11 25.67
CA SER A 337 9.77 -11.89 24.44
C SER A 337 8.88 -11.69 23.19
N TRP A 338 7.59 -11.97 23.32
CA TRP A 338 6.64 -11.78 22.22
C TRP A 338 6.20 -10.32 22.13
N ILE A 339 5.93 -9.88 20.92
CA ILE A 339 5.54 -8.50 20.64
C ILE A 339 4.03 -8.46 20.40
N LEU A 340 3.33 -7.53 21.07
CA LEU A 340 1.93 -7.27 20.83
C LEU A 340 1.76 -6.53 19.51
N HIS A 341 0.81 -6.98 18.72
CA HIS A 341 0.52 -6.45 17.41
C HIS A 341 -0.97 -6.40 17.12
N GLY A 342 -1.39 -5.42 16.35
CA GLY A 342 -2.77 -5.26 15.90
C GLY A 342 -3.58 -4.38 16.82
N GLY A 343 -4.68 -3.96 16.36
CA GLY A 343 -5.52 -3.01 17.03
C GLY A 343 -5.60 -1.71 16.28
N ASN A 344 -5.35 -0.61 16.90
CA ASN A 344 -5.54 0.69 16.27
C ASN A 344 -4.60 0.88 15.08
N PRO A 345 -5.13 1.07 13.85
CA PRO A 345 -4.31 1.36 12.66
C PRO A 345 -3.34 2.54 12.83
N ALA A 346 -3.64 3.48 13.72
CA ALA A 346 -2.77 4.62 14.02
C ALA A 346 -1.45 4.23 14.71
N ASN A 347 -1.40 3.08 15.38
CA ASN A 347 -0.21 2.58 16.08
C ASN A 347 0.63 1.61 15.23
N LEU A 348 0.24 1.41 13.97
CA LEU A 348 0.96 0.54 13.07
C LEU A 348 2.28 1.17 12.64
N THR A 349 3.39 0.60 13.07
CA THR A 349 4.66 0.85 12.39
C THR A 349 4.52 0.42 10.93
N PRO A 350 4.96 1.27 9.99
CA PRO A 350 4.85 0.96 8.55
C PRO A 350 5.50 -0.39 8.28
N ALA A 351 4.78 -1.35 7.78
CA ALA A 351 5.19 -2.68 7.38
C ALA A 351 4.71 -3.86 8.22
N ARG A 352 3.99 -3.70 9.33
CA ARG A 352 3.78 -4.87 10.18
C ARG A 352 2.34 -5.25 10.50
N MET A 353 1.33 -4.37 10.26
CA MET A 353 -0.03 -4.75 10.62
C MET A 353 -1.09 -4.02 9.83
N MET A 354 -2.15 -4.74 9.55
CA MET A 354 -3.34 -4.18 8.94
C MET A 354 -4.57 -4.72 9.68
N ALA A 355 -5.47 -3.81 10.02
CA ALA A 355 -6.84 -4.15 10.32
C ALA A 355 -7.73 -3.46 9.30
N TRP A 356 -8.67 -4.18 8.74
CA TRP A 356 -9.62 -3.62 7.78
C TRP A 356 -10.95 -4.33 7.88
N ASP A 357 -12.00 -3.58 7.63
CA ASP A 357 -13.33 -4.14 7.48
C ASP A 357 -13.55 -4.42 6.00
N ILE A 358 -13.73 -5.67 5.65
CA ILE A 358 -14.08 -6.11 4.31
C ILE A 358 -15.31 -7.02 4.37
N PRO A 359 -16.12 -7.05 3.31
CA PRO A 359 -17.23 -7.98 3.23
C PRO A 359 -16.72 -9.42 3.30
N ALA A 360 -17.46 -10.30 3.98
CA ALA A 360 -17.19 -11.72 3.89
C ALA A 360 -17.33 -12.19 2.44
N ASP A 361 -16.61 -13.27 2.08
CA ASP A 361 -16.61 -13.80 0.72
C ASP A 361 -18.02 -14.10 0.20
N ASP A 362 -18.94 -14.53 1.07
CA ASP A 362 -20.33 -14.75 0.71
C ASP A 362 -21.07 -13.47 0.35
N ALA A 363 -20.80 -12.36 1.02
CA ALA A 363 -21.34 -11.06 0.65
C ALA A 363 -20.80 -10.60 -0.70
N VAL A 364 -19.53 -10.82 -0.98
CA VAL A 364 -18.90 -10.53 -2.28
C VAL A 364 -19.49 -11.43 -3.36
N ARG A 365 -19.63 -12.74 -3.10
CA ARG A 365 -20.25 -13.69 -4.04
C ARG A 365 -21.70 -13.34 -4.36
N ASN A 366 -22.45 -12.87 -3.36
CA ASN A 366 -23.85 -12.46 -3.57
C ASN A 366 -23.99 -11.12 -4.29
N ILE A 367 -23.00 -10.24 -4.20
CA ILE A 367 -23.02 -8.92 -4.80
C ILE A 367 -22.38 -8.93 -6.19
N ALA A 368 -21.30 -9.71 -6.40
CA ALA A 368 -20.63 -9.76 -7.69
C ALA A 368 -21.56 -10.05 -8.88
N PRO A 369 -22.52 -11.01 -8.80
CA PRO A 369 -23.47 -11.23 -9.88
C PRO A 369 -24.43 -10.07 -10.11
N LYS A 370 -24.64 -9.20 -9.11
CA LYS A 370 -25.50 -8.00 -9.22
C LYS A 370 -24.69 -6.78 -9.68
N LEU A 371 -23.46 -6.64 -9.23
CA LEU A 371 -22.59 -5.55 -9.61
C LEU A 371 -22.11 -5.67 -11.07
N LEU A 372 -21.72 -6.86 -11.51
CA LEU A 372 -21.20 -7.06 -12.86
C LEU A 372 -22.18 -6.66 -13.97
N PRO A 373 -23.46 -7.04 -13.95
CA PRO A 373 -24.41 -6.58 -14.96
C PRO A 373 -24.68 -5.07 -14.90
N GLU A 374 -24.64 -4.47 -13.71
CA GLU A 374 -24.88 -3.04 -13.56
C GLU A 374 -23.65 -2.21 -13.90
N VAL A 375 -22.45 -2.69 -13.59
CA VAL A 375 -21.20 -2.11 -14.03
C VAL A 375 -21.05 -2.22 -15.55
N SER A 376 -21.54 -3.29 -16.17
CA SER A 376 -21.55 -3.44 -17.63
C SER A 376 -22.48 -2.43 -18.35
N ARG A 377 -23.39 -1.77 -17.62
CA ARG A 377 -24.23 -0.67 -18.15
C ARG A 377 -23.54 0.70 -18.09
N ILE A 378 -22.35 0.81 -17.51
CA ILE A 378 -21.57 2.03 -17.59
C ILE A 378 -21.11 2.18 -19.04
N GLU A 379 -21.86 2.96 -19.79
CA GLU A 379 -21.44 3.40 -21.10
C GLU A 379 -20.27 4.37 -20.92
N ALA A 380 -19.06 3.91 -21.15
CA ALA A 380 -17.88 4.75 -21.15
C ALA A 380 -17.66 5.33 -22.55
N ALA A 381 -17.64 6.66 -22.64
CA ALA A 381 -17.11 7.34 -23.83
C ALA A 381 -15.57 7.41 -23.76
N GLU A 382 -15.06 7.73 -22.58
CA GLU A 382 -13.62 7.79 -22.24
C GLU A 382 -13.50 7.45 -20.76
N ALA A 383 -12.64 6.52 -20.35
CA ALA A 383 -12.35 6.23 -18.94
C ALA A 383 -10.86 6.34 -18.66
N THR A 384 -10.48 6.84 -17.50
CA THR A 384 -9.10 6.77 -17.02
C THR A 384 -9.00 5.59 -16.04
N TRP A 385 -8.33 4.54 -16.45
CA TRP A 385 -7.94 3.45 -15.58
C TRP A 385 -6.60 3.79 -14.95
N CYS A 386 -6.60 4.07 -13.64
CA CYS A 386 -5.37 4.18 -12.88
C CYS A 386 -5.11 2.80 -12.26
N PHE A 387 -4.14 2.09 -12.75
CA PHE A 387 -3.60 0.88 -12.14
C PHE A 387 -2.36 1.23 -11.33
#